data_3cad77091511112d8e6a0f7fc8fe782d
#
_entry.id   3cad77091511112d8e6a0f7fc8fe782d
#
_cell.length_a   1.000
_cell.length_b   1.000
_cell.length_c   1.000
_cell.angle_alpha   90.00
_cell.angle_beta   90.00
_cell.angle_gamma   90.00
#
_symmetry.space_group_name_H-M   'P 1'
#
loop_
_entity.id
_entity.type
_entity.pdbx_description
1 polymer ?
#
loop_
_entity_poly.entity_id
_entity_poly.type
_entity_poly.pdbx_seq_one_letter_code
_entity_poly.pdbx_strand_id
1 'polypeptide(L)'
;MVGSKKGRGCLWAVIIFVVLCMAASCSAGTGSNQESGQDSQTAAQSQASQDEGSSSSASSASNTAKPNAAKKTTSAKSSGTMVVRFVDVGQGDGSVIEFPDGKTLVIDTAADADGTVNNVLSNDKRSAVDWLVATHPDADHIGGLAGVIASNRVKSVWAPAVNSSTRTYTNFLEAVDGAGLSIHKAVSGKVIAKGPDYSIQLLWPPRGASYSDTNDYSAIVLVKFGSKRFLFTGDAPVEAQEEAGCGKVDVLKVSHHGSASGTDASLASTLSPAVAILSYGEGNSYGHPAKTVLEALKDAGAKVYGTGAQGTVTVTTNGKKLHVKTARSGKVVAASKDAGSGSRYLDSGSSQRASQAPKAKEAKEAAVAKSSGGASKEVVYVTPSGSKYHQKGCRTLSRSKTLHEMTRSEAEAQGYTACAVCGG
;
A
#
# COMPACT_ATOMS: atom_id res chain seq x y z
N MET A 1 -22.48 57.85 -35.34
CA MET A 1 -23.83 57.33 -35.09
C MET A 1 -23.67 56.27 -34.01
N VAL A 2 -23.92 56.65 -32.75
CA VAL A 2 -25.11 56.37 -31.97
C VAL A 2 -25.35 54.84 -31.89
N GLY A 3 -25.31 54.15 -30.76
CA GLY A 3 -25.75 54.57 -29.45
C GLY A 3 -25.41 53.51 -28.38
N SER A 4 -25.22 54.06 -27.27
CA SER A 4 -25.19 53.50 -25.90
C SER A 4 -26.45 52.70 -25.56
N LYS A 5 -26.31 51.71 -24.67
CA LYS A 5 -27.23 51.56 -23.53
C LYS A 5 -26.64 50.71 -22.39
N LYS A 6 -26.66 51.34 -21.25
CA LYS A 6 -26.43 50.89 -19.87
C LYS A 6 -27.56 49.95 -19.40
N GLY A 7 -27.25 49.19 -18.38
CA GLY A 7 -28.31 48.77 -17.42
C GLY A 7 -27.95 47.58 -16.54
N ARG A 8 -27.55 47.87 -15.28
CA ARG A 8 -28.09 47.44 -13.99
C ARG A 8 -27.93 45.91 -13.72
N GLY A 9 -27.21 45.43 -12.79
CA GLY A 9 -27.20 45.76 -11.34
C GLY A 9 -28.28 44.97 -10.59
N CYS A 10 -27.89 43.84 -9.94
CA CYS A 10 -28.67 43.34 -8.80
C CYS A 10 -27.74 42.57 -7.84
N LEU A 11 -27.58 43.21 -6.72
CA LEU A 11 -27.05 42.77 -5.45
C LEU A 11 -28.18 42.07 -4.67
N TRP A 12 -27.96 40.85 -4.16
CA TRP A 12 -28.75 40.26 -3.04
C TRP A 12 -27.89 39.20 -2.41
N ALA A 13 -27.38 39.42 -1.28
CA ALA A 13 -27.85 39.40 0.10
C ALA A 13 -27.59 38.05 0.78
N VAL A 14 -26.69 38.14 1.73
CA VAL A 14 -26.29 37.19 2.78
C VAL A 14 -27.51 36.85 3.64
N ILE A 15 -27.74 35.57 3.93
CA ILE A 15 -28.57 35.17 5.07
C ILE A 15 -27.76 34.16 5.91
N ILE A 16 -27.35 34.69 7.06
CA ILE A 16 -26.87 33.95 8.22
C ILE A 16 -28.07 33.41 8.94
N PHE A 17 -28.13 32.10 9.21
CA PHE A 17 -29.06 31.55 10.21
C PHE A 17 -28.26 30.94 11.36
N VAL A 18 -28.21 31.71 12.43
CA VAL A 18 -27.88 31.27 13.79
C VAL A 18 -29.17 30.76 14.41
N VAL A 19 -29.22 29.55 14.92
CA VAL A 19 -30.23 29.12 15.89
C VAL A 19 -29.52 28.57 17.11
N LEU A 20 -29.71 29.34 18.17
CA LEU A 20 -29.30 29.16 19.54
C LEU A 20 -30.28 28.26 20.29
N CYS A 21 -29.73 27.43 21.17
CA CYS A 21 -30.21 26.86 22.43
C CYS A 21 -31.69 26.96 22.81
N MET A 22 -32.20 25.92 23.44
CA MET A 22 -32.59 26.01 24.86
C MET A 22 -32.81 24.62 25.47
N ALA A 23 -32.19 24.42 26.61
CA ALA A 23 -32.48 23.37 27.56
C ALA A 23 -33.80 23.63 28.28
N ALA A 24 -34.54 22.59 28.61
CA ALA A 24 -35.50 22.63 29.70
C ALA A 24 -35.66 21.25 30.34
N SER A 25 -35.38 21.23 31.61
CA SER A 25 -35.58 20.18 32.59
C SER A 25 -37.06 20.13 33.03
N CYS A 26 -37.47 18.98 33.55
CA CYS A 26 -38.43 18.70 34.65
C CYS A 26 -39.21 17.42 34.33
N SER A 27 -39.22 16.44 35.09
CA SER A 27 -39.38 15.98 36.47
C SER A 27 -40.67 15.16 36.62
N ALA A 28 -40.49 14.03 37.31
CA ALA A 28 -41.39 13.41 38.27
C ALA A 28 -42.58 12.52 37.84
N GLY A 29 -42.63 11.37 38.54
CA GLY A 29 -43.84 10.57 38.78
C GLY A 29 -43.58 9.07 38.79
N THR A 30 -43.14 8.46 39.85
CA THR A 30 -43.76 7.75 41.01
C THR A 30 -44.52 6.45 40.67
N GLY A 31 -44.21 5.42 41.47
CA GLY A 31 -45.03 4.19 41.69
C GLY A 31 -44.17 2.93 41.64
N SER A 32 -43.58 2.48 42.69
CA SER A 32 -43.96 1.65 43.86
C SER A 32 -44.29 0.18 43.50
N ASN A 33 -43.58 -0.76 44.04
CA ASN A 33 -43.76 -1.70 45.14
C ASN A 33 -42.74 -2.84 44.94
N GLN A 34 -41.90 -3.10 45.97
CA GLN A 34 -42.00 -4.05 47.10
C GLN A 34 -42.00 -5.53 46.62
N GLU A 35 -41.26 -6.47 47.12
CA GLU A 35 -40.71 -6.89 48.43
C GLU A 35 -39.78 -8.06 48.11
N SER A 36 -38.83 -8.47 48.76
CA SER A 36 -38.35 -8.79 50.10
C SER A 36 -37.33 -9.88 49.96
N GLY A 37 -36.33 -9.92 50.67
CA GLY A 37 -35.92 -10.38 51.94
C GLY A 37 -34.43 -10.81 51.89
N GLN A 38 -33.65 -10.27 52.78
CA GLN A 38 -33.05 -10.84 54.01
C GLN A 38 -32.18 -12.09 53.79
N ASP A 39 -31.03 -12.31 54.34
CA ASP A 39 -30.27 -11.77 55.49
C ASP A 39 -28.84 -12.37 55.43
N SER A 40 -27.85 -11.85 55.96
CA SER A 40 -27.07 -11.81 57.19
C SER A 40 -25.60 -11.78 56.89
N GLN A 41 -24.95 -10.73 57.24
CA GLN A 41 -24.00 -10.46 58.36
C GLN A 41 -23.08 -11.64 58.73
N THR A 42 -21.75 -11.38 58.75
CA THR A 42 -21.02 -11.15 60.00
C THR A 42 -19.60 -10.66 59.72
N ALA A 43 -19.26 -9.62 60.48
CA ALA A 43 -17.92 -9.04 60.64
C ALA A 43 -17.15 -9.81 61.70
N ALA A 44 -15.85 -9.74 61.69
CA ALA A 44 -15.02 -9.69 62.89
C ALA A 44 -13.61 -9.14 62.59
N GLN A 45 -13.34 -8.10 63.32
CA GLN A 45 -12.03 -7.48 63.59
C GLN A 45 -11.19 -8.38 64.51
N SER A 46 -9.87 -8.19 64.55
CA SER A 46 -9.06 -7.66 65.62
C SER A 46 -7.61 -8.10 65.55
N GLN A 47 -6.73 -7.13 65.58
CA GLN A 47 -5.75 -6.72 66.63
C GLN A 47 -4.49 -7.55 66.72
N ALA A 48 -3.40 -6.89 66.40
CA ALA A 48 -2.28 -6.40 67.15
C ALA A 48 -1.71 -7.27 68.32
N SER A 49 -0.40 -7.47 68.27
CA SER A 49 0.47 -7.31 69.48
C SER A 49 1.94 -7.21 69.07
N GLN A 50 2.54 -6.22 69.64
CA GLN A 50 3.99 -5.93 69.78
C GLN A 50 4.63 -7.00 70.69
N ASP A 51 5.91 -7.27 70.53
CA ASP A 51 6.82 -7.18 71.65
C ASP A 51 8.29 -7.05 71.28
N GLU A 52 8.98 -6.39 72.18
CA GLU A 52 10.30 -5.81 72.13
C GLU A 52 11.41 -6.81 72.52
N GLY A 53 12.66 -6.38 72.28
CA GLY A 53 13.77 -6.80 73.17
C GLY A 53 15.10 -7.02 72.42
N SER A 54 15.92 -6.02 72.38
CA SER A 54 17.06 -5.61 73.16
C SER A 54 18.45 -6.15 72.76
N SER A 55 19.27 -5.18 72.33
CA SER A 55 20.67 -4.88 72.67
C SER A 55 21.80 -5.89 72.33
N SER A 56 22.85 -5.44 71.65
CA SER A 56 24.03 -4.75 72.14
C SER A 56 25.16 -4.65 71.11
N SER A 57 25.71 -3.45 71.08
CA SER A 57 27.11 -2.96 71.06
C SER A 57 28.04 -3.33 69.87
N ALA A 58 28.37 -2.24 69.19
CA ALA A 58 29.67 -1.63 68.92
C ALA A 58 30.72 -2.37 68.07
N SER A 59 31.07 -1.77 66.96
CA SER A 59 32.32 -1.05 66.77
C SER A 59 32.48 -0.42 65.38
N SER A 60 33.02 0.80 65.42
CA SER A 60 33.34 1.68 64.35
C SER A 60 34.31 1.10 63.27
N ALA A 61 34.03 1.35 62.00
CA ALA A 61 35.08 1.66 61.03
C ALA A 61 34.48 2.49 59.90
N SER A 62 34.93 3.71 59.78
CA SER A 62 34.72 4.64 58.70
C SER A 62 35.27 4.09 57.39
N ASN A 63 34.44 4.04 56.36
CA ASN A 63 34.93 4.04 54.97
C ASN A 63 33.97 4.88 54.09
N THR A 64 34.50 6.00 53.68
CA THR A 64 33.97 6.90 52.69
C THR A 64 33.76 6.16 51.37
N ALA A 65 32.53 5.82 51.02
CA ALA A 65 32.16 5.33 49.70
C ALA A 65 31.56 6.48 48.89
N LYS A 66 32.30 6.85 47.86
CA LYS A 66 31.97 7.71 46.75
C LYS A 66 30.65 7.32 46.11
N PRO A 67 29.77 8.26 45.72
CA PRO A 67 28.50 7.88 45.04
C PRO A 67 28.78 7.22 43.71
N ASN A 68 28.27 6.01 43.57
CA ASN A 68 28.36 5.19 42.39
C ASN A 68 27.52 5.88 41.28
N ALA A 69 28.21 6.37 40.24
CA ALA A 69 27.62 6.96 39.07
C ALA A 69 26.69 5.91 38.41
N ALA A 70 25.45 6.26 38.23
CA ALA A 70 24.49 5.49 37.50
C ALA A 70 25.09 5.07 36.15
N LYS A 71 25.27 3.77 35.96
CA LYS A 71 25.73 3.14 34.75
C LYS A 71 24.68 3.40 33.67
N LYS A 72 24.94 4.43 32.87
CA LYS A 72 24.18 4.72 31.64
C LYS A 72 24.30 3.48 30.77
N THR A 73 23.25 2.67 30.74
CA THR A 73 23.14 1.57 29.80
C THR A 73 23.12 2.16 28.39
N THR A 74 24.31 2.29 27.82
CA THR A 74 24.43 2.52 26.37
C THR A 74 23.88 1.29 25.70
N SER A 75 22.66 1.39 25.19
CA SER A 75 22.10 0.45 24.23
C SER A 75 23.17 0.20 23.17
N ALA A 76 23.64 -1.04 23.09
CA ALA A 76 24.61 -1.45 22.07
C ALA A 76 23.98 -1.16 20.72
N LYS A 77 24.53 -0.17 20.02
CA LYS A 77 24.09 0.24 18.70
C LYS A 77 24.38 -0.93 17.76
N SER A 78 23.36 -1.58 17.25
CA SER A 78 23.48 -2.60 16.23
C SER A 78 24.26 -1.99 15.05
N SER A 79 25.44 -2.53 14.76
CA SER A 79 26.30 -2.08 13.64
C SER A 79 25.87 -2.71 12.31
N GLY A 80 24.64 -3.15 12.20
CA GLY A 80 24.11 -3.88 11.04
C GLY A 80 23.76 -2.97 9.87
N THR A 81 23.54 -3.61 8.73
CA THR A 81 23.16 -2.96 7.48
C THR A 81 21.70 -3.32 7.16
N MET A 82 20.87 -2.31 6.87
CA MET A 82 19.56 -2.50 6.25
C MET A 82 19.75 -2.53 4.74
N VAL A 83 19.08 -3.47 4.08
CA VAL A 83 19.07 -3.62 2.62
C VAL A 83 17.65 -3.41 2.12
N VAL A 84 17.47 -2.54 1.14
CA VAL A 84 16.19 -2.27 0.49
C VAL A 84 16.36 -2.57 -1.00
N ARG A 85 15.56 -3.50 -1.52
CA ARG A 85 15.50 -3.80 -2.95
C ARG A 85 14.18 -3.31 -3.51
N PHE A 86 14.27 -2.42 -4.47
CA PHE A 86 13.17 -2.05 -5.35
C PHE A 86 13.28 -3.00 -6.55
N VAL A 87 12.43 -3.99 -6.56
CA VAL A 87 12.54 -5.15 -7.46
C VAL A 87 12.04 -4.78 -8.85
N ASP A 88 12.76 -5.20 -9.89
CA ASP A 88 12.31 -5.08 -11.27
C ASP A 88 11.25 -6.17 -11.53
N VAL A 89 10.00 -5.82 -11.29
CA VAL A 89 8.82 -6.67 -11.47
C VAL A 89 8.08 -6.38 -12.79
N GLY A 90 8.72 -5.61 -13.69
CA GLY A 90 8.05 -5.05 -14.85
C GLY A 90 7.21 -3.83 -14.47
N GLN A 91 5.98 -3.74 -14.99
CA GLN A 91 5.06 -2.67 -14.59
C GLN A 91 4.49 -2.97 -13.21
N GLY A 92 4.62 -2.00 -12.29
CA GLY A 92 4.10 -2.09 -10.93
C GLY A 92 5.17 -1.91 -9.86
N ASP A 93 4.79 -2.14 -8.61
CA ASP A 93 5.63 -1.98 -7.43
C ASP A 93 5.99 -3.32 -6.77
N GLY A 94 7.23 -3.44 -6.33
CA GLY A 94 7.69 -4.54 -5.50
C GLY A 94 8.92 -4.12 -4.69
N SER A 95 8.83 -4.21 -3.36
CA SER A 95 9.95 -3.83 -2.50
C SER A 95 10.19 -4.86 -1.39
N VAL A 96 11.47 -5.22 -1.20
CA VAL A 96 11.92 -6.12 -0.13
C VAL A 96 12.90 -5.37 0.75
N ILE A 97 12.60 -5.29 2.04
CA ILE A 97 13.41 -4.60 3.05
C ILE A 97 13.88 -5.62 4.08
N GLU A 98 15.20 -5.74 4.23
CA GLU A 98 15.85 -6.63 5.18
C GLU A 98 16.51 -5.81 6.28
N PHE A 99 16.14 -6.11 7.51
CA PHE A 99 16.69 -5.48 8.69
C PHE A 99 17.86 -6.28 9.26
N PRO A 100 18.79 -5.63 10.00
CA PRO A 100 19.97 -6.31 10.55
C PRO A 100 19.67 -7.43 11.54
N ASP A 101 18.48 -7.40 12.15
CA ASP A 101 18.01 -8.44 13.10
C ASP A 101 17.41 -9.66 12.38
N GLY A 102 17.52 -9.72 11.07
CA GLY A 102 17.06 -10.83 10.23
C GLY A 102 15.58 -10.77 9.85
N LYS A 103 14.85 -9.72 10.26
CA LYS A 103 13.45 -9.54 9.88
C LYS A 103 13.30 -8.96 8.50
N THR A 104 12.17 -9.25 7.88
CA THR A 104 11.88 -8.87 6.48
C THR A 104 10.50 -8.22 6.38
N LEU A 105 10.46 -7.07 5.70
CA LEU A 105 9.25 -6.39 5.26
C LEU A 105 9.16 -6.49 3.74
N VAL A 106 8.00 -6.88 3.23
CA VAL A 106 7.66 -6.80 1.81
C VAL A 106 6.55 -5.76 1.64
N ILE A 107 6.71 -4.87 0.67
CA ILE A 107 5.70 -3.88 0.29
C ILE A 107 5.43 -4.08 -1.19
N ASP A 108 4.22 -4.50 -1.53
CA ASP A 108 3.76 -4.84 -2.87
C ASP A 108 4.63 -5.86 -3.61
N THR A 109 4.11 -6.40 -4.70
CA THR A 109 4.80 -7.43 -5.50
C THR A 109 4.46 -7.35 -6.98
N ALA A 110 3.76 -6.30 -7.42
CA ALA A 110 3.21 -6.17 -8.77
C ALA A 110 2.38 -7.40 -9.20
N ALA A 111 2.24 -7.61 -10.47
CA ALA A 111 1.62 -8.84 -11.01
C ALA A 111 2.51 -10.08 -10.80
N ASP A 112 3.81 -9.89 -10.68
CA ASP A 112 4.89 -10.86 -10.34
C ASP A 112 4.65 -12.29 -10.83
N ALA A 113 4.19 -12.42 -12.07
CA ALA A 113 3.83 -13.72 -12.67
C ALA A 113 5.00 -14.72 -12.66
N ASP A 114 6.22 -14.22 -12.67
CA ASP A 114 7.46 -15.02 -12.70
C ASP A 114 8.04 -15.26 -11.29
N GLY A 115 7.36 -14.83 -10.24
CA GLY A 115 7.80 -15.02 -8.85
C GLY A 115 9.09 -14.26 -8.51
N THR A 116 9.32 -13.10 -9.12
CA THR A 116 10.58 -12.36 -8.99
C THR A 116 10.85 -11.96 -7.54
N VAL A 117 9.81 -11.53 -6.78
CA VAL A 117 9.96 -11.21 -5.36
C VAL A 117 10.28 -12.46 -4.54
N ASN A 118 9.64 -13.60 -4.83
CA ASN A 118 9.97 -14.89 -4.21
C ASN A 118 11.41 -15.32 -4.50
N ASN A 119 11.89 -15.08 -5.73
CA ASN A 119 13.27 -15.36 -6.09
C ASN A 119 14.27 -14.49 -5.30
N VAL A 120 13.93 -13.21 -5.08
CA VAL A 120 14.73 -12.32 -4.22
C VAL A 120 14.80 -12.86 -2.79
N LEU A 121 13.64 -13.20 -2.20
CA LEU A 121 13.57 -13.77 -0.85
C LEU A 121 14.36 -15.06 -0.71
N SER A 122 14.26 -15.97 -1.69
CA SER A 122 14.96 -17.24 -1.70
C SER A 122 16.48 -17.08 -1.85
N ASN A 123 16.93 -16.19 -2.73
CA ASN A 123 18.35 -15.88 -2.94
C ASN A 123 18.99 -15.31 -1.67
N ASP A 124 18.25 -14.51 -0.92
CA ASP A 124 18.69 -13.96 0.35
C ASP A 124 18.48 -14.92 1.53
N LYS A 125 18.12 -16.18 1.25
CA LYS A 125 17.84 -17.24 2.25
C LYS A 125 16.81 -16.82 3.29
N ARG A 126 15.79 -16.06 2.86
CA ARG A 126 14.68 -15.63 3.70
C ARG A 126 13.53 -16.65 3.61
N SER A 127 13.25 -17.29 4.71
CA SER A 127 12.14 -18.26 4.84
C SER A 127 10.91 -17.68 5.51
N ALA A 128 10.97 -16.42 5.90
CA ALA A 128 9.87 -15.75 6.56
C ALA A 128 9.80 -14.27 6.15
N VAL A 129 8.58 -13.80 5.96
CA VAL A 129 8.22 -12.39 5.80
C VAL A 129 7.53 -11.96 7.09
N ASP A 130 8.19 -11.11 7.88
CA ASP A 130 7.64 -10.66 9.16
C ASP A 130 6.43 -9.75 8.97
N TRP A 131 6.49 -8.89 7.96
CA TRP A 131 5.44 -7.95 7.62
C TRP A 131 5.25 -7.90 6.11
N LEU A 132 4.02 -8.08 5.66
CA LEU A 132 3.59 -7.90 4.28
C LEU A 132 2.62 -6.72 4.23
N VAL A 133 2.92 -5.73 3.41
CA VAL A 133 2.05 -4.57 3.19
C VAL A 133 1.55 -4.57 1.76
N ALA A 134 0.22 -4.58 1.60
CA ALA A 134 -0.45 -4.24 0.36
C ALA A 134 -0.82 -2.76 0.43
N THR A 135 -0.32 -1.94 -0.50
CA THR A 135 -0.58 -0.50 -0.45
C THR A 135 -2.02 -0.18 -0.83
N HIS A 136 -2.53 -0.79 -1.91
CA HIS A 136 -3.90 -0.69 -2.39
C HIS A 136 -4.22 -1.91 -3.27
N PRO A 137 -5.49 -2.12 -3.70
CA PRO A 137 -5.93 -3.41 -4.27
C PRO A 137 -5.59 -3.64 -5.75
N ASP A 138 -4.88 -2.74 -6.41
CA ASP A 138 -4.64 -2.82 -7.85
C ASP A 138 -3.62 -3.92 -8.21
N ALA A 139 -3.82 -4.52 -9.38
CA ALA A 139 -3.11 -5.73 -9.77
C ALA A 139 -1.59 -5.55 -9.89
N ASP A 140 -1.14 -4.37 -10.31
CA ASP A 140 0.27 -4.01 -10.42
C ASP A 140 0.92 -3.67 -9.06
N HIS A 141 0.19 -3.90 -7.96
CA HIS A 141 0.68 -3.84 -6.58
C HIS A 141 0.52 -5.18 -5.86
N ILE A 142 -0.68 -5.78 -5.91
CA ILE A 142 -0.97 -6.97 -5.11
C ILE A 142 -0.96 -8.28 -5.88
N GLY A 143 -0.73 -8.25 -7.20
CA GLY A 143 -0.92 -9.42 -8.05
C GLY A 143 -0.08 -10.64 -7.68
N GLY A 144 1.13 -10.45 -7.18
CA GLY A 144 2.02 -11.52 -6.73
C GLY A 144 1.91 -11.86 -5.25
N LEU A 145 1.14 -11.11 -4.44
CA LEU A 145 1.07 -11.31 -2.97
C LEU A 145 0.57 -12.70 -2.59
N ALA A 146 -0.42 -13.23 -3.31
CA ALA A 146 -0.91 -14.59 -3.09
C ALA A 146 0.22 -15.62 -3.22
N GLY A 147 1.11 -15.46 -4.22
CA GLY A 147 2.28 -16.31 -4.41
C GLY A 147 3.31 -16.17 -3.28
N VAL A 148 3.52 -14.94 -2.78
CA VAL A 148 4.41 -14.70 -1.64
C VAL A 148 3.87 -15.37 -0.38
N ILE A 149 2.57 -15.27 -0.10
CA ILE A 149 1.92 -15.89 1.05
C ILE A 149 2.02 -17.41 0.96
N ALA A 150 1.78 -18.00 -0.22
CA ALA A 150 1.84 -19.44 -0.42
C ALA A 150 3.26 -20.02 -0.30
N SER A 151 4.29 -19.24 -0.70
CA SER A 151 5.68 -19.72 -0.77
C SER A 151 6.50 -19.41 0.48
N ASN A 152 6.04 -18.52 1.36
CA ASN A 152 6.79 -18.04 2.50
C ASN A 152 5.96 -18.10 3.78
N ARG A 153 6.63 -18.20 4.93
CA ARG A 153 5.98 -18.04 6.21
C ARG A 153 5.74 -16.55 6.51
N VAL A 154 4.61 -16.02 6.05
CA VAL A 154 4.18 -14.66 6.37
C VAL A 154 3.64 -14.61 7.80
N LYS A 155 4.07 -13.62 8.61
CA LYS A 155 3.66 -13.49 10.01
C LYS A 155 2.54 -12.48 10.22
N SER A 156 2.50 -11.41 9.43
CA SER A 156 1.42 -10.42 9.48
C SER A 156 1.21 -9.74 8.14
N VAL A 157 -0.06 -9.44 7.84
CA VAL A 157 -0.50 -8.76 6.61
C VAL A 157 -1.16 -7.45 6.99
N TRP A 158 -0.80 -6.38 6.27
CA TRP A 158 -1.33 -5.04 6.46
C TRP A 158 -1.88 -4.53 5.14
N ALA A 159 -3.13 -4.04 5.14
CA ALA A 159 -3.75 -3.43 3.98
C ALA A 159 -4.77 -2.36 4.42
N PRO A 160 -5.05 -1.34 3.60
CA PRO A 160 -6.14 -0.39 3.85
C PRO A 160 -7.49 -1.10 3.82
N ALA A 161 -8.47 -0.52 4.50
CA ALA A 161 -9.84 -1.04 4.49
C ALA A 161 -10.55 -0.53 3.22
N VAL A 162 -10.27 -1.15 2.11
CA VAL A 162 -10.87 -0.87 0.80
C VAL A 162 -11.46 -2.16 0.25
N ASN A 163 -12.55 -2.06 -0.49
CA ASN A 163 -13.14 -3.18 -1.19
C ASN A 163 -12.83 -3.07 -2.69
N SER A 164 -12.47 -4.19 -3.28
CA SER A 164 -12.31 -4.33 -4.72
C SER A 164 -13.00 -5.61 -5.18
N SER A 165 -13.62 -5.57 -6.36
CA SER A 165 -14.26 -6.74 -6.98
C SER A 165 -13.34 -7.48 -7.94
N THR A 166 -12.07 -7.07 -8.04
CA THR A 166 -11.12 -7.69 -8.95
C THR A 166 -10.77 -9.11 -8.52
N ARG A 167 -10.47 -9.96 -9.49
CA ARG A 167 -9.99 -11.32 -9.20
C ARG A 167 -8.68 -11.33 -8.42
N THR A 168 -7.80 -10.39 -8.73
CA THR A 168 -6.52 -10.23 -8.05
C THR A 168 -6.72 -9.99 -6.56
N TYR A 169 -7.64 -9.09 -6.20
CA TYR A 169 -7.98 -8.82 -4.81
C TYR A 169 -8.61 -10.04 -4.12
N THR A 170 -9.52 -10.74 -4.83
CA THR A 170 -10.12 -11.99 -4.32
C THR A 170 -9.06 -13.04 -4.05
N ASN A 171 -8.13 -13.28 -4.99
CA ASN A 171 -7.04 -14.24 -4.82
C ASN A 171 -6.13 -13.87 -3.62
N PHE A 172 -5.87 -12.58 -3.41
CA PHE A 172 -5.12 -12.11 -2.24
C PHE A 172 -5.86 -12.43 -0.94
N LEU A 173 -7.17 -12.16 -0.85
CA LEU A 173 -7.96 -12.47 0.34
C LEU A 173 -8.04 -13.97 0.62
N GLU A 174 -8.23 -14.79 -0.42
CA GLU A 174 -8.23 -16.26 -0.32
C GLU A 174 -6.88 -16.80 0.16
N ALA A 175 -5.76 -16.22 -0.31
CA ALA A 175 -4.42 -16.61 0.16
C ALA A 175 -4.19 -16.25 1.63
N VAL A 176 -4.66 -15.08 2.09
CA VAL A 176 -4.58 -14.67 3.49
C VAL A 176 -5.39 -15.61 4.39
N ASP A 177 -6.63 -15.90 4.00
CA ASP A 177 -7.53 -16.81 4.73
C ASP A 177 -6.97 -18.25 4.77
N GLY A 178 -6.55 -18.77 3.61
CA GLY A 178 -5.96 -20.11 3.48
C GLY A 178 -4.67 -20.29 4.28
N ALA A 179 -3.93 -19.22 4.56
CA ALA A 179 -2.75 -19.22 5.43
C ALA A 179 -3.10 -19.04 6.92
N GLY A 180 -4.38 -18.91 7.28
CA GLY A 180 -4.84 -18.65 8.65
C GLY A 180 -4.42 -17.26 9.17
N LEU A 181 -4.19 -16.30 8.27
CA LEU A 181 -3.79 -14.95 8.62
C LEU A 181 -5.00 -14.01 8.69
N SER A 182 -4.79 -12.88 9.35
CA SER A 182 -5.76 -11.78 9.36
C SER A 182 -5.11 -10.51 8.82
N ILE A 183 -5.90 -9.68 8.14
CA ILE A 183 -5.44 -8.40 7.64
C ILE A 183 -5.55 -7.34 8.74
N HIS A 184 -4.42 -6.78 9.12
CA HIS A 184 -4.35 -5.60 9.97
C HIS A 184 -4.67 -4.36 9.14
N LYS A 185 -5.57 -3.51 9.64
CA LYS A 185 -5.93 -2.26 8.93
C LYS A 185 -4.75 -1.30 8.89
N ALA A 186 -4.28 -1.02 7.67
CA ALA A 186 -3.30 0.03 7.40
C ALA A 186 -3.99 1.39 7.51
N VAL A 187 -3.72 2.12 8.58
CA VAL A 187 -4.25 3.47 8.83
C VAL A 187 -3.17 4.35 9.45
N SER A 188 -3.27 5.64 9.18
CA SER A 188 -2.37 6.67 9.71
C SER A 188 -2.15 6.55 11.21
N GLY A 189 -0.90 6.78 11.65
CA GLY A 189 -0.49 6.71 13.05
C GLY A 189 -0.18 5.30 13.57
N LYS A 190 -0.46 4.23 12.80
CA LYS A 190 -0.08 2.88 13.21
C LYS A 190 1.42 2.66 13.05
N VAL A 191 1.98 1.98 14.04
CA VAL A 191 3.36 1.48 14.01
C VAL A 191 3.29 -0.02 13.79
N ILE A 192 3.77 -0.47 12.62
CA ILE A 192 3.84 -1.90 12.26
C ILE A 192 4.86 -2.60 13.14
N ALA A 193 6.04 -1.99 13.28
CA ALA A 193 7.12 -2.56 14.07
C ALA A 193 8.11 -1.49 14.58
N LYS A 194 8.79 -1.84 15.67
CA LYS A 194 9.98 -1.15 16.17
C LYS A 194 11.05 -2.18 16.48
N GLY A 195 12.25 -1.94 15.95
CA GLY A 195 13.47 -2.67 16.30
C GLY A 195 14.45 -1.78 17.03
N PRO A 196 15.67 -2.28 17.31
CA PRO A 196 16.68 -1.51 18.03
C PRO A 196 17.05 -0.18 17.35
N ASP A 197 17.16 -0.19 16.02
CA ASP A 197 17.60 0.95 15.22
C ASP A 197 16.59 1.33 14.11
N TYR A 198 15.40 0.69 14.07
CA TYR A 198 14.41 0.98 13.04
C TYR A 198 12.98 1.08 13.57
N SER A 199 12.14 1.73 12.80
CA SER A 199 10.69 1.69 12.96
C SER A 199 10.01 1.68 11.60
N ILE A 200 8.85 1.02 11.53
CA ILE A 200 7.97 0.95 10.37
C ILE A 200 6.64 1.57 10.78
N GLN A 201 6.25 2.65 10.12
CA GLN A 201 5.09 3.45 10.48
C GLN A 201 4.21 3.69 9.25
N LEU A 202 2.91 3.63 9.44
CA LEU A 202 1.90 4.01 8.46
C LEU A 202 1.52 5.48 8.64
N LEU A 203 1.59 6.25 7.57
CA LEU A 203 1.25 7.66 7.55
C LEU A 203 -0.11 7.93 6.89
N TRP A 204 -0.60 7.01 6.06
CA TRP A 204 -1.83 7.10 5.29
C TRP A 204 -2.44 5.69 5.09
N PRO A 205 -3.73 5.52 4.83
CA PRO A 205 -4.80 6.51 4.85
C PRO A 205 -5.29 6.88 6.26
N PRO A 206 -6.07 7.97 6.45
CA PRO A 206 -6.67 8.31 7.73
C PRO A 206 -7.73 7.28 8.13
N ARG A 207 -8.02 7.21 9.42
CA ARG A 207 -9.05 6.31 9.93
C ARG A 207 -10.43 6.72 9.42
N GLY A 208 -11.19 5.77 8.87
CA GLY A 208 -12.53 6.01 8.33
C GLY A 208 -12.53 6.70 6.96
N ALA A 209 -11.38 6.69 6.27
CA ALA A 209 -11.28 7.15 4.89
C ALA A 209 -12.32 6.49 4.00
N SER A 210 -12.90 7.27 3.10
CA SER A 210 -13.85 6.83 2.08
C SER A 210 -13.58 7.61 0.81
N TYR A 211 -12.92 6.96 -0.16
CA TYR A 211 -12.52 7.53 -1.43
C TYR A 211 -13.16 6.74 -2.57
N SER A 212 -13.31 7.39 -3.72
CA SER A 212 -13.83 6.76 -4.95
C SER A 212 -12.73 6.06 -5.76
N ASP A 213 -11.49 6.54 -5.63
CA ASP A 213 -10.33 5.97 -6.30
C ASP A 213 -9.55 5.07 -5.33
N THR A 214 -9.12 3.90 -5.80
CA THR A 214 -8.34 2.95 -5.02
C THR A 214 -6.94 3.48 -4.68
N ASN A 215 -6.38 4.32 -5.54
CA ASN A 215 -5.08 4.96 -5.33
C ASN A 215 -5.06 5.87 -4.10
N ASP A 216 -6.18 6.53 -3.81
CA ASP A 216 -6.32 7.41 -2.64
C ASP A 216 -6.19 6.64 -1.31
N TYR A 217 -6.41 5.32 -1.33
CA TYR A 217 -6.21 4.44 -0.17
C TYR A 217 -4.76 3.97 -0.01
N SER A 218 -3.86 4.27 -0.95
CA SER A 218 -2.47 3.75 -0.93
C SER A 218 -1.81 3.93 0.43
N ALA A 219 -1.47 2.83 1.10
CA ALA A 219 -0.78 2.86 2.38
C ALA A 219 0.61 3.51 2.22
N ILE A 220 0.78 4.70 2.78
CA ILE A 220 2.08 5.37 2.82
C ILE A 220 2.88 4.83 4.00
N VAL A 221 4.02 4.20 3.70
CA VAL A 221 4.88 3.54 4.69
C VAL A 221 6.17 4.33 4.87
N LEU A 222 6.45 4.73 6.11
CA LEU A 222 7.71 5.34 6.50
C LEU A 222 8.56 4.33 7.26
N VAL A 223 9.70 3.94 6.68
CA VAL A 223 10.73 3.15 7.35
C VAL A 223 11.85 4.08 7.79
N LYS A 224 12.12 4.10 9.09
CA LYS A 224 13.29 4.81 9.66
C LYS A 224 14.33 3.78 10.06
N PHE A 225 15.59 4.04 9.72
CA PHE A 225 16.72 3.23 10.15
C PHE A 225 17.92 4.15 10.51
N GLY A 226 18.26 4.20 11.78
CA GLY A 226 19.20 5.16 12.29
C GLY A 226 18.72 6.60 12.02
N SER A 227 19.51 7.37 11.26
CA SER A 227 19.14 8.72 10.81
C SER A 227 18.48 8.76 9.43
N LYS A 228 18.29 7.60 8.76
CA LYS A 228 17.78 7.52 7.40
C LYS A 228 16.26 7.26 7.37
N ARG A 229 15.59 7.92 6.43
CA ARG A 229 14.15 7.88 6.23
C ARG A 229 13.84 7.40 4.82
N PHE A 230 13.10 6.32 4.71
CA PHE A 230 12.64 5.72 3.44
C PHE A 230 11.13 5.85 3.38
N LEU A 231 10.61 6.45 2.33
CA LEU A 231 9.18 6.62 2.11
C LEU A 231 8.73 5.78 0.94
N PHE A 232 7.70 4.97 1.16
CA PHE A 232 7.02 4.17 0.16
C PHE A 232 5.59 4.69 0.06
N THR A 233 5.18 5.13 -1.11
CA THR A 233 3.95 5.90 -1.30
C THR A 233 2.86 5.12 -2.02
N GLY A 234 3.16 3.90 -2.52
CA GLY A 234 2.26 3.22 -3.45
C GLY A 234 1.94 4.15 -4.61
N ASP A 235 0.66 4.34 -4.88
CA ASP A 235 0.15 5.22 -5.92
C ASP A 235 -0.61 6.43 -5.36
N ALA A 236 -0.34 6.78 -4.09
CA ALA A 236 -0.96 7.92 -3.41
C ALA A 236 -0.81 9.21 -4.22
N PRO A 237 -1.89 9.95 -4.47
CA PRO A 237 -1.83 11.24 -5.15
C PRO A 237 -1.08 12.28 -4.31
N VAL A 238 -0.73 13.42 -4.94
CA VAL A 238 0.03 14.50 -4.29
C VAL A 238 -0.65 14.94 -3.00
N GLU A 239 -1.96 15.15 -3.03
CA GLU A 239 -2.76 15.64 -1.90
C GLU A 239 -2.69 14.70 -0.69
N ALA A 240 -2.77 13.39 -0.93
CA ALA A 240 -2.68 12.37 0.13
C ALA A 240 -1.28 12.37 0.78
N GLN A 241 -0.23 12.57 0.01
CA GLN A 241 1.14 12.62 0.51
C GLN A 241 1.42 13.92 1.28
N GLU A 242 0.83 15.05 0.87
CA GLU A 242 0.90 16.33 1.57
C GLU A 242 0.18 16.25 2.90
N GLU A 243 -1.05 15.71 2.93
CA GLU A 243 -1.84 15.51 4.15
C GLU A 243 -1.18 14.52 5.12
N ALA A 244 -0.53 13.48 4.60
CA ALA A 244 0.25 12.53 5.40
C ALA A 244 1.43 13.20 6.13
N GLY A 245 1.87 14.38 5.69
CA GLY A 245 2.86 15.19 6.38
C GLY A 245 4.24 14.51 6.50
N CYS A 246 4.70 13.84 5.44
CA CYS A 246 5.89 12.99 5.49
C CYS A 246 7.17 13.73 5.86
N GLY A 247 7.26 15.02 5.51
CA GLY A 247 8.48 15.84 5.66
C GLY A 247 9.67 15.29 4.88
N LYS A 248 10.86 15.84 5.10
CA LYS A 248 12.09 15.41 4.37
C LYS A 248 12.38 13.93 4.53
N VAL A 249 12.80 13.28 3.42
CA VAL A 249 13.17 11.88 3.38
C VAL A 249 14.53 11.69 2.68
N ASP A 250 15.22 10.58 2.94
CA ASP A 250 16.48 10.29 2.28
C ASP A 250 16.28 9.47 0.99
N VAL A 251 15.32 8.54 1.03
CA VAL A 251 14.95 7.69 -0.11
C VAL A 251 13.45 7.75 -0.30
N LEU A 252 13.02 8.07 -1.51
CA LEU A 252 11.63 8.09 -1.93
C LEU A 252 11.40 6.98 -2.96
N LYS A 253 10.46 6.04 -2.69
CA LYS A 253 9.77 5.30 -3.75
C LYS A 253 8.73 6.27 -4.33
N VAL A 254 8.98 6.72 -5.55
CA VAL A 254 8.16 7.72 -6.24
C VAL A 254 6.77 7.16 -6.51
N SER A 255 5.75 7.93 -6.21
CA SER A 255 4.37 7.52 -6.33
C SER A 255 3.98 7.21 -7.77
N HIS A 256 3.06 6.25 -7.91
CA HIS A 256 2.32 5.94 -9.12
C HIS A 256 3.24 5.81 -10.35
N HIS A 257 4.34 5.03 -10.16
CA HIS A 257 5.35 4.72 -11.19
C HIS A 257 5.97 5.95 -11.88
N GLY A 258 5.83 7.12 -11.25
CA GLY A 258 6.24 8.41 -11.83
C GLY A 258 5.16 9.10 -12.65
N SER A 259 3.88 8.84 -12.36
CA SER A 259 2.75 9.64 -12.86
C SER A 259 2.79 11.07 -12.33
N ALA A 260 2.33 12.01 -13.13
CA ALA A 260 2.19 13.42 -12.72
C ALA A 260 1.13 13.62 -11.61
N SER A 261 0.18 12.69 -11.43
CA SER A 261 -0.77 12.71 -10.33
C SER A 261 -0.14 12.38 -8.96
N GLY A 262 0.99 11.64 -8.97
CA GLY A 262 1.65 11.18 -7.74
C GLY A 262 2.80 12.07 -7.27
N THR A 263 3.34 12.95 -8.11
CA THR A 263 4.48 13.78 -7.72
C THR A 263 4.53 15.06 -8.56
N ASP A 264 4.56 16.19 -7.90
CA ASP A 264 4.77 17.52 -8.49
C ASP A 264 6.01 18.20 -7.91
N ALA A 265 6.29 19.42 -8.35
CA ALA A 265 7.46 20.20 -7.93
C ALA A 265 7.39 20.62 -6.45
N SER A 266 6.20 20.95 -5.94
CA SER A 266 5.97 21.34 -4.55
C SER A 266 6.27 20.19 -3.60
N LEU A 267 5.67 19.03 -3.86
CA LEU A 267 5.86 17.82 -3.07
C LEU A 267 7.31 17.34 -3.13
N ALA A 268 7.92 17.30 -4.34
CA ALA A 268 9.31 16.91 -4.51
C ALA A 268 10.27 17.81 -3.71
N SER A 269 10.03 19.13 -3.70
CA SER A 269 10.79 20.10 -2.90
C SER A 269 10.61 19.89 -1.40
N THR A 270 9.38 19.61 -0.95
CA THR A 270 9.04 19.34 0.47
C THR A 270 9.71 18.07 0.96
N LEU A 271 9.63 16.98 0.20
CA LEU A 271 10.25 15.69 0.54
C LEU A 271 11.77 15.74 0.39
N SER A 272 12.29 16.53 -0.54
CA SER A 272 13.73 16.77 -0.80
C SER A 272 14.57 15.49 -0.71
N PRO A 273 14.23 14.42 -1.48
CA PRO A 273 14.89 13.13 -1.37
C PRO A 273 16.31 13.19 -1.93
N ALA A 274 17.27 12.55 -1.26
CA ALA A 274 18.60 12.36 -1.82
C ALA A 274 18.61 11.30 -2.94
N VAL A 275 17.72 10.32 -2.84
CA VAL A 275 17.53 9.21 -3.80
C VAL A 275 16.04 9.05 -4.08
N ALA A 276 15.66 9.06 -5.36
CA ALA A 276 14.31 8.79 -5.83
C ALA A 276 14.30 7.55 -6.71
N ILE A 277 13.43 6.60 -6.41
CA ILE A 277 13.29 5.34 -7.13
C ILE A 277 11.95 5.29 -7.82
N LEU A 278 11.96 5.08 -9.12
CA LEU A 278 10.80 4.88 -9.98
C LEU A 278 10.68 3.39 -10.29
N SER A 279 9.59 2.77 -9.86
CA SER A 279 9.23 1.40 -10.25
C SER A 279 8.29 1.47 -11.45
N TYR A 280 8.73 1.03 -12.61
CA TYR A 280 7.94 1.04 -13.84
C TYR A 280 8.47 0.00 -14.83
N GLY A 281 7.62 -0.47 -15.74
CA GLY A 281 8.01 -1.36 -16.83
C GLY A 281 8.67 -0.59 -17.97
N GLU A 282 9.75 -1.12 -18.51
CA GLU A 282 10.38 -0.57 -19.72
C GLU A 282 9.38 -0.62 -20.88
N GLY A 283 9.22 0.49 -21.60
CA GLY A 283 8.30 0.59 -22.72
C GLY A 283 6.82 0.53 -22.34
N ASN A 284 6.47 0.84 -21.07
CA ASN A 284 5.08 0.88 -20.65
C ASN A 284 4.22 1.84 -21.47
N SER A 285 2.94 1.53 -21.61
CA SER A 285 1.97 2.32 -22.38
C SER A 285 1.35 3.49 -21.60
N TYR A 286 1.66 3.61 -20.30
CA TYR A 286 1.07 4.61 -19.39
C TYR A 286 1.72 5.99 -19.51
N GLY A 287 2.85 6.09 -20.20
CA GLY A 287 3.61 7.34 -20.28
C GLY A 287 4.43 7.63 -19.02
N HIS A 288 4.74 6.62 -18.24
CA HIS A 288 5.54 6.72 -17.00
C HIS A 288 7.00 6.35 -17.24
N PRO A 289 7.95 7.07 -16.63
CA PRO A 289 7.75 8.27 -15.82
C PRO A 289 7.45 9.51 -16.66
N ALA A 290 6.60 10.39 -16.14
CA ALA A 290 6.30 11.67 -16.77
C ALA A 290 7.52 12.62 -16.73
N LYS A 291 7.67 13.44 -17.78
CA LYS A 291 8.77 14.41 -17.88
C LYS A 291 8.77 15.39 -16.70
N THR A 292 7.58 15.88 -16.32
CA THR A 292 7.40 16.82 -15.22
C THR A 292 7.85 16.27 -13.88
N VAL A 293 7.63 14.97 -13.64
CA VAL A 293 8.10 14.27 -12.42
C VAL A 293 9.61 14.18 -12.38
N LEU A 294 10.26 13.81 -13.51
CA LEU A 294 11.72 13.75 -13.57
C LEU A 294 12.37 15.12 -13.37
N GLU A 295 11.77 16.18 -13.91
CA GLU A 295 12.21 17.56 -13.72
C GLU A 295 12.06 17.97 -12.26
N ALA A 296 10.89 17.75 -11.64
CA ALA A 296 10.61 18.05 -10.23
C ALA A 296 11.61 17.36 -9.29
N LEU A 297 11.88 16.08 -9.49
CA LEU A 297 12.83 15.31 -8.68
C LEU A 297 14.27 15.80 -8.85
N LYS A 298 14.66 16.15 -10.08
CA LYS A 298 15.98 16.70 -10.37
C LYS A 298 16.17 18.09 -9.74
N ASP A 299 15.16 18.94 -9.84
CA ASP A 299 15.19 20.29 -9.25
C ASP A 299 15.20 20.25 -7.73
N ALA A 300 14.59 19.22 -7.12
CA ALA A 300 14.70 18.91 -5.69
C ALA A 300 16.07 18.31 -5.29
N GLY A 301 16.99 18.09 -6.24
CA GLY A 301 18.36 17.59 -6.01
C GLY A 301 18.46 16.07 -5.90
N ALA A 302 17.42 15.31 -6.24
CA ALA A 302 17.42 13.86 -6.13
C ALA A 302 18.29 13.19 -7.21
N LYS A 303 18.99 12.12 -6.79
CA LYS A 303 19.53 11.14 -7.74
C LYS A 303 18.42 10.15 -8.09
N VAL A 304 18.03 10.16 -9.36
CA VAL A 304 16.89 9.38 -9.86
C VAL A 304 17.37 8.03 -10.42
N TYR A 305 16.72 6.96 -9.99
CA TYR A 305 16.89 5.59 -10.47
C TYR A 305 15.54 5.02 -10.89
N GLY A 306 15.56 4.03 -11.79
CA GLY A 306 14.34 3.43 -12.30
C GLY A 306 14.50 1.95 -12.65
N THR A 307 13.56 1.12 -12.20
CA THR A 307 13.63 -0.33 -12.41
C THR A 307 13.57 -0.69 -13.90
N GLY A 308 12.74 -0.05 -14.69
CA GLY A 308 12.63 -0.32 -16.12
C GLY A 308 13.96 -0.11 -16.86
N ALA A 309 14.69 0.96 -16.56
CA ALA A 309 15.96 1.25 -17.20
C ALA A 309 17.14 0.48 -16.60
N GLN A 310 17.13 0.21 -15.29
CA GLN A 310 18.30 -0.19 -14.53
C GLN A 310 18.15 -1.53 -13.80
N GLY A 311 17.04 -2.23 -13.99
CA GLY A 311 16.74 -3.46 -13.27
C GLY A 311 16.50 -3.20 -11.78
N THR A 312 16.56 -4.24 -10.98
CA THR A 312 16.43 -4.12 -9.53
C THR A 312 17.42 -3.10 -8.96
N VAL A 313 16.91 -2.12 -8.24
CA VAL A 313 17.70 -1.10 -7.55
C VAL A 313 17.84 -1.47 -6.09
N THR A 314 19.07 -1.65 -5.62
CA THR A 314 19.38 -1.98 -4.23
C THR A 314 19.97 -0.79 -3.50
N VAL A 315 19.32 -0.38 -2.42
CA VAL A 315 19.83 0.66 -1.52
C VAL A 315 20.25 0.00 -0.20
N THR A 316 21.51 0.18 0.19
CA THR A 316 22.02 -0.30 1.48
C THR A 316 22.38 0.85 2.38
N THR A 317 22.16 0.68 3.68
CA THR A 317 22.49 1.70 4.66
C THR A 317 22.90 1.12 6.01
N ASN A 318 23.85 1.78 6.65
CA ASN A 318 24.22 1.54 8.04
C ASN A 318 23.52 2.55 9.01
N GLY A 319 22.44 3.18 8.55
CA GLY A 319 21.72 4.21 9.29
C GLY A 319 22.32 5.62 9.20
N LYS A 320 23.45 5.79 8.50
CA LYS A 320 24.13 7.09 8.32
C LYS A 320 24.43 7.41 6.86
N LYS A 321 24.91 6.42 6.09
CA LYS A 321 25.29 6.57 4.68
C LYS A 321 24.38 5.69 3.83
N LEU A 322 24.11 6.12 2.59
CA LEU A 322 23.42 5.36 1.59
C LEU A 322 24.39 4.90 0.50
N HIS A 323 24.24 3.66 0.04
CA HIS A 323 24.88 3.14 -1.15
C HIS A 323 23.82 2.58 -2.08
N VAL A 324 23.85 2.97 -3.35
CA VAL A 324 22.90 2.50 -4.36
C VAL A 324 23.65 1.67 -5.41
N LYS A 325 23.09 0.49 -5.72
CA LYS A 325 23.54 -0.40 -6.77
C LYS A 325 22.37 -0.77 -7.66
N THR A 326 22.57 -0.78 -8.96
CA THR A 326 21.59 -1.19 -9.96
C THR A 326 22.02 -2.50 -10.60
N ALA A 327 21.05 -3.31 -11.03
CA ALA A 327 21.33 -4.60 -11.68
C ALA A 327 21.82 -4.42 -13.11
N ARG A 328 21.42 -3.35 -13.78
CA ARG A 328 21.85 -2.98 -15.14
C ARG A 328 22.35 -1.54 -15.15
N SER A 329 23.21 -1.21 -16.11
CA SER A 329 23.48 0.18 -16.47
C SER A 329 22.33 0.68 -17.37
N GLY A 330 21.81 1.86 -17.09
CA GLY A 330 20.75 2.46 -17.90
C GLY A 330 20.51 3.90 -17.48
N LYS A 331 19.84 4.66 -18.32
CA LYS A 331 19.47 6.05 -18.06
C LYS A 331 17.94 6.14 -17.95
N VAL A 332 17.46 6.66 -16.85
CA VAL A 332 16.04 6.97 -16.70
C VAL A 332 15.71 8.16 -17.59
N VAL A 333 14.76 7.96 -18.48
CA VAL A 333 14.24 8.99 -19.39
C VAL A 333 12.72 9.04 -19.26
N ALA A 334 12.15 10.21 -19.55
CA ALA A 334 10.70 10.34 -19.62
C ALA A 334 10.15 9.45 -20.76
N ALA A 335 8.95 8.92 -20.57
CA ALA A 335 8.25 8.23 -21.63
C ALA A 335 8.04 9.17 -22.82
N SER A 336 8.12 8.63 -24.04
CA SER A 336 7.86 9.41 -25.26
C SER A 336 6.38 9.82 -25.32
N LYS A 337 6.10 11.00 -25.89
CA LYS A 337 4.73 11.55 -25.98
C LYS A 337 3.76 10.72 -26.83
N ASP A 338 4.26 9.71 -27.55
CA ASP A 338 3.44 8.82 -28.39
C ASP A 338 2.70 7.72 -27.60
N ALA A 339 3.00 7.55 -26.32
CA ALA A 339 2.16 6.79 -25.39
C ALA A 339 0.97 7.70 -25.03
N GLY A 340 -0.18 7.47 -25.67
CA GLY A 340 -1.34 8.34 -25.68
C GLY A 340 -1.72 8.92 -24.32
N SER A 341 -1.93 10.22 -24.30
CA SER A 341 -2.58 10.94 -23.21
C SER A 341 -4.05 10.49 -23.13
N GLY A 342 -4.29 9.44 -22.41
CA GLY A 342 -5.61 8.87 -22.15
C GLY A 342 -5.75 8.62 -20.66
N SER A 343 -6.06 9.70 -19.92
CA SER A 343 -6.59 9.59 -18.58
C SER A 343 -7.92 8.84 -18.63
N ARG A 344 -7.90 7.58 -18.32
CA ARG A 344 -8.98 6.80 -17.69
C ARG A 344 -8.35 5.48 -17.28
N TYR A 345 -8.12 5.37 -16.00
CA TYR A 345 -7.75 4.12 -15.37
C TYR A 345 -8.90 3.13 -15.58
N LEU A 346 -8.73 2.22 -16.53
CA LEU A 346 -9.49 1.00 -16.60
C LEU A 346 -8.52 -0.11 -16.23
N ASP A 347 -8.80 -0.75 -15.12
CA ASP A 347 -8.17 -1.98 -14.67
C ASP A 347 -8.17 -2.99 -15.82
N SER A 348 -7.07 -3.08 -16.54
CA SER A 348 -6.85 -4.09 -17.56
C SER A 348 -5.70 -4.96 -17.15
N GLY A 349 -6.02 -5.97 -16.37
CA GLY A 349 -5.17 -7.12 -16.20
C GLY A 349 -4.92 -7.78 -17.57
N SER A 350 -3.90 -7.34 -18.26
CA SER A 350 -3.36 -8.09 -19.41
C SER A 350 -1.85 -8.21 -19.25
N SER A 351 -1.44 -9.40 -18.83
CA SER A 351 -0.08 -9.88 -18.92
C SER A 351 0.39 -9.86 -20.38
N GLN A 352 1.27 -8.91 -20.72
CA GLN A 352 2.09 -9.04 -21.91
C GLN A 352 3.39 -9.76 -21.58
N ARG A 353 3.43 -10.99 -22.01
CA ARG A 353 4.59 -11.89 -22.03
C ARG A 353 5.64 -11.34 -23.00
N ALA A 354 6.73 -10.80 -22.50
CA ALA A 354 7.95 -10.60 -23.29
C ALA A 354 8.62 -11.96 -23.51
N SER A 355 8.36 -12.57 -24.66
CA SER A 355 9.08 -13.74 -25.13
C SER A 355 10.33 -13.30 -25.85
N GLN A 356 11.51 -13.62 -25.27
CA GLN A 356 12.70 -13.90 -26.07
C GLN A 356 12.97 -15.40 -26.00
N ALA A 357 12.75 -16.08 -27.10
CA ALA A 357 13.22 -17.43 -27.35
C ALA A 357 13.99 -17.48 -28.68
N PRO A 358 15.00 -18.34 -28.80
CA PRO A 358 15.97 -18.30 -29.88
C PRO A 358 15.41 -18.89 -31.18
N LYS A 359 15.96 -18.38 -32.30
CA LYS A 359 15.70 -18.85 -33.68
C LYS A 359 15.99 -20.34 -33.84
N ALA A 360 15.01 -21.07 -34.37
CA ALA A 360 15.22 -22.30 -35.12
C ALA A 360 14.18 -22.42 -36.24
N LYS A 361 14.71 -22.40 -37.44
CA LYS A 361 14.36 -22.90 -38.78
C LYS A 361 12.94 -23.35 -39.15
N GLU A 362 12.58 -22.80 -40.31
CA GLU A 362 11.52 -23.12 -41.27
C GLU A 362 11.07 -24.58 -41.37
N ALA A 363 9.76 -24.74 -41.48
CA ALA A 363 9.13 -25.70 -42.40
C ALA A 363 7.73 -25.22 -42.82
N LYS A 364 7.46 -25.38 -44.09
CA LYS A 364 6.46 -24.86 -44.99
C LYS A 364 5.01 -25.26 -44.74
N GLU A 365 4.14 -24.34 -45.18
CA GLU A 365 2.87 -24.48 -45.93
C GLU A 365 1.68 -25.26 -45.36
N ALA A 366 0.58 -24.58 -45.13
CA ALA A 366 -0.64 -24.63 -46.02
C ALA A 366 -1.71 -23.62 -45.55
N ALA A 367 -1.96 -22.74 -46.42
CA ALA A 367 -3.17 -22.10 -46.99
C ALA A 367 -4.48 -21.93 -46.19
N VAL A 368 -4.97 -20.67 -46.25
CA VAL A 368 -6.31 -20.14 -46.56
C VAL A 368 -7.33 -20.06 -45.43
N ALA A 369 -7.64 -18.87 -44.95
CA ALA A 369 -8.81 -18.08 -45.35
C ALA A 369 -8.80 -16.70 -44.65
N LYS A 370 -9.00 -15.66 -45.46
CA LYS A 370 -9.34 -14.31 -45.07
C LYS A 370 -10.68 -14.28 -44.34
N SER A 371 -10.74 -13.56 -43.20
CA SER A 371 -11.94 -12.81 -42.89
C SER A 371 -11.56 -11.53 -42.14
N SER A 372 -11.98 -10.47 -42.72
CA SER A 372 -11.90 -9.07 -42.34
C SER A 372 -12.39 -8.80 -40.93
N GLY A 373 -11.58 -8.08 -40.11
CA GLY A 373 -11.94 -7.59 -38.78
C GLY A 373 -13.04 -6.52 -38.86
N GLY A 374 -14.25 -6.90 -38.46
CA GLY A 374 -15.26 -5.97 -37.98
C GLY A 374 -15.34 -6.14 -36.47
N ALA A 375 -15.19 -5.08 -35.70
CA ALA A 375 -15.47 -5.07 -34.26
C ALA A 375 -16.92 -5.57 -34.08
N SER A 376 -17.11 -6.80 -33.58
CA SER A 376 -18.44 -7.36 -33.40
C SER A 376 -19.13 -6.64 -32.26
N LYS A 377 -20.23 -5.96 -32.55
CA LYS A 377 -21.17 -5.37 -31.59
C LYS A 377 -22.05 -6.43 -30.93
N GLU A 378 -21.61 -7.67 -30.89
CA GLU A 378 -22.37 -8.77 -30.29
C GLU A 378 -22.44 -8.56 -28.79
N VAL A 379 -23.67 -8.41 -28.27
CA VAL A 379 -23.92 -8.23 -26.83
C VAL A 379 -23.92 -9.59 -26.15
N VAL A 380 -23.12 -9.71 -25.11
CA VAL A 380 -23.02 -10.91 -24.27
C VAL A 380 -23.37 -10.57 -22.82
N TYR A 381 -23.61 -11.60 -22.02
CA TYR A 381 -24.05 -11.50 -20.65
C TYR A 381 -23.05 -12.16 -19.73
N VAL A 382 -22.65 -11.47 -18.66
CA VAL A 382 -21.78 -11.99 -17.61
C VAL A 382 -22.47 -11.91 -16.25
N THR A 383 -22.07 -12.75 -15.32
CA THR A 383 -22.53 -12.69 -13.93
C THR A 383 -21.46 -12.08 -13.05
N PRO A 384 -21.79 -11.39 -11.92
CA PRO A 384 -20.82 -10.75 -11.04
C PRO A 384 -19.72 -11.68 -10.51
N SER A 385 -20.02 -12.98 -10.37
CA SER A 385 -19.09 -13.98 -9.84
C SER A 385 -18.64 -15.01 -10.89
N GLY A 386 -19.03 -14.84 -12.15
CA GLY A 386 -18.70 -15.78 -13.23
C GLY A 386 -17.41 -15.41 -13.95
N SER A 387 -16.76 -16.39 -14.56
CA SER A 387 -15.59 -16.20 -15.44
C SER A 387 -15.91 -16.41 -16.92
N LYS A 388 -17.21 -16.49 -17.28
CA LYS A 388 -17.67 -16.79 -18.63
C LYS A 388 -18.62 -15.70 -19.11
N TYR A 389 -18.54 -15.36 -20.40
CA TYR A 389 -19.59 -14.63 -21.08
C TYR A 389 -20.56 -15.59 -21.79
N HIS A 390 -21.81 -15.20 -21.91
CA HIS A 390 -22.92 -16.03 -22.36
C HIS A 390 -23.76 -15.28 -23.35
N GLN A 391 -24.40 -16.02 -24.23
CA GLN A 391 -25.50 -15.50 -25.07
C GLN A 391 -26.77 -15.30 -24.22
N LYS A 392 -27.64 -14.39 -24.68
CA LYS A 392 -28.94 -14.13 -24.04
C LYS A 392 -29.75 -15.41 -23.93
N GLY A 393 -30.23 -15.69 -22.71
CA GLY A 393 -31.06 -16.88 -22.47
C GLY A 393 -30.29 -18.18 -22.26
N CYS A 394 -28.97 -18.12 -22.09
CA CYS A 394 -28.19 -19.31 -21.76
C CYS A 394 -28.69 -19.97 -20.46
N ARG A 395 -28.91 -21.30 -20.52
CA ARG A 395 -29.44 -22.07 -19.38
C ARG A 395 -28.60 -21.98 -18.13
N THR A 396 -27.29 -21.69 -18.23
CA THR A 396 -26.40 -21.54 -17.08
C THR A 396 -26.61 -20.23 -16.33
N LEU A 397 -27.28 -19.24 -16.93
CA LEU A 397 -27.66 -17.98 -16.34
C LEU A 397 -28.99 -18.04 -15.53
N SER A 398 -29.76 -19.16 -15.65
CA SER A 398 -31.11 -19.27 -15.07
C SER A 398 -31.17 -19.09 -13.54
N ARG A 399 -30.06 -19.25 -12.82
CA ARG A 399 -29.96 -19.07 -11.36
C ARG A 399 -29.36 -17.72 -10.97
N SER A 400 -28.92 -16.91 -11.93
CA SER A 400 -28.26 -15.63 -11.65
C SER A 400 -29.30 -14.53 -11.54
N LYS A 401 -29.31 -13.83 -10.40
CA LYS A 401 -30.23 -12.72 -10.14
C LYS A 401 -29.78 -11.41 -10.79
N THR A 402 -28.50 -11.28 -11.12
CA THR A 402 -27.91 -10.09 -11.72
C THR A 402 -27.09 -10.49 -12.93
N LEU A 403 -27.34 -9.83 -14.06
CA LEU A 403 -26.61 -10.00 -15.30
C LEU A 403 -26.10 -8.62 -15.74
N HIS A 404 -24.86 -8.56 -16.21
CA HIS A 404 -24.31 -7.39 -16.86
C HIS A 404 -24.22 -7.61 -18.35
N GLU A 405 -24.71 -6.64 -19.12
CA GLU A 405 -24.61 -6.64 -20.58
C GLU A 405 -23.33 -5.89 -20.99
N MET A 406 -22.58 -6.47 -21.91
CA MET A 406 -21.42 -5.83 -22.52
C MET A 406 -21.19 -6.39 -23.93
N THR A 407 -20.33 -5.76 -24.71
CA THR A 407 -19.92 -6.35 -26.00
C THR A 407 -19.00 -7.54 -25.76
N ARG A 408 -18.99 -8.46 -26.74
CA ARG A 408 -18.07 -9.61 -26.69
C ARG A 408 -16.61 -9.18 -26.53
N SER A 409 -16.19 -8.13 -27.26
CA SER A 409 -14.85 -7.58 -27.13
C SER A 409 -14.55 -7.04 -25.73
N GLU A 410 -15.53 -6.41 -25.08
CA GLU A 410 -15.38 -5.95 -23.69
C GLU A 410 -15.31 -7.12 -22.72
N ALA A 411 -16.13 -8.17 -22.92
CA ALA A 411 -16.07 -9.37 -22.09
C ALA A 411 -14.72 -10.08 -22.22
N GLU A 412 -14.21 -10.23 -23.43
CA GLU A 412 -12.90 -10.83 -23.70
C GLU A 412 -11.76 -9.97 -23.14
N ALA A 413 -11.84 -8.65 -23.26
CA ALA A 413 -10.89 -7.71 -22.69
C ALA A 413 -10.88 -7.76 -21.15
N GLN A 414 -12.02 -8.07 -20.51
CA GLN A 414 -12.14 -8.26 -19.07
C GLN A 414 -11.79 -9.68 -18.61
N GLY A 415 -11.25 -10.52 -19.50
CA GLY A 415 -10.79 -11.87 -19.18
C GLY A 415 -11.91 -12.91 -19.07
N TYR A 416 -13.16 -12.57 -19.44
CA TYR A 416 -14.20 -13.58 -19.59
C TYR A 416 -13.91 -14.45 -20.80
N THR A 417 -14.17 -15.73 -20.69
CA THR A 417 -14.05 -16.67 -21.79
C THR A 417 -15.44 -17.18 -22.20
N ALA A 418 -15.58 -17.64 -23.45
CA ALA A 418 -16.85 -18.14 -23.96
C ALA A 418 -17.40 -19.26 -23.05
N CYS A 419 -18.71 -19.22 -22.82
CA CYS A 419 -19.40 -20.31 -22.13
C CYS A 419 -19.44 -21.56 -23.03
N ALA A 420 -18.97 -22.71 -22.55
CA ALA A 420 -18.96 -23.97 -23.29
C ALA A 420 -20.35 -24.48 -23.67
N VAL A 421 -21.42 -23.95 -23.05
CA VAL A 421 -22.80 -24.37 -23.28
C VAL A 421 -23.49 -23.60 -24.41
N CYS A 422 -23.19 -22.31 -24.54
CA CYS A 422 -23.82 -21.44 -25.54
C CYS A 422 -22.83 -20.83 -26.54
N GLY A 423 -21.55 -21.13 -26.42
CA GLY A 423 -20.51 -20.61 -27.32
C GLY A 423 -20.15 -19.15 -27.06
N GLY A 424 -20.77 -18.49 -26.10
CA GLY A 424 -20.52 -17.09 -25.73
C GLY A 424 -21.11 -16.12 -26.72
#